data_f6a8f0fe52fedf135051cafdf2f66e30
#
_entry.id   f6a8f0fe52fedf135051cafdf2f66e30
#
_cell.length_a   1.000
_cell.length_b   1.000
_cell.length_c   1.000
_cell.angle_alpha   90.00
_cell.angle_beta   90.00
_cell.angle_gamma   90.00
#
_symmetry.space_group_name_H-M   'P 1'
#
loop_
_entity.id
_entity.type
_entity.pdbx_description
1 polymer ?
#
loop_
_entity_poly.entity_id
_entity_poly.type
_entity_poly.pdbx_seq_one_letter_code
_entity_poly.pdbx_strand_id
1 'polypeptide(L)'
;LLQKGPDYVLHAIIDFIVDGYLPVVQAIEDKVLAMEKHMLVAFLEREEIRRIFRLRRQVILFQRILHPMSEVASKLANLDLPCIDDHAKPYFRDVLDHVRRVESMVSGLREVITSAFEASNLLE
;
A
#
# COMPACT_ATOMS: atom_id res chain seq x y z
N LEU A 1 -15.74 10.79 -20.18
CA LEU A 1 -15.80 9.47 -19.54
C LEU A 1 -17.13 8.77 -19.81
N LEU A 2 -18.26 9.43 -19.60
CA LEU A 2 -19.57 8.83 -19.83
C LEU A 2 -19.82 8.47 -21.28
N GLN A 3 -19.19 9.16 -22.22
CA GLN A 3 -19.28 8.89 -23.64
C GLN A 3 -18.52 7.66 -24.08
N LYS A 4 -17.53 7.21 -23.27
CA LYS A 4 -16.66 6.08 -23.58
C LYS A 4 -17.15 4.74 -23.01
N GLY A 5 -18.22 4.77 -22.20
CA GLY A 5 -18.84 3.57 -21.68
C GLY A 5 -18.49 3.22 -20.24
N PRO A 6 -19.10 2.13 -19.69
CA PRO A 6 -18.97 1.75 -18.29
C PRO A 6 -17.55 1.38 -17.85
N ASP A 7 -16.74 0.81 -18.75
CA ASP A 7 -15.37 0.42 -18.45
C ASP A 7 -14.48 1.62 -18.09
N TYR A 8 -14.67 2.74 -18.77
CA TYR A 8 -13.94 3.97 -18.45
C TYR A 8 -14.43 4.60 -17.14
N VAL A 9 -15.72 4.45 -16.81
CA VAL A 9 -16.25 4.87 -15.52
C VAL A 9 -15.66 4.02 -14.41
N LEU A 10 -15.58 2.71 -14.59
CA LEU A 10 -14.94 1.79 -13.64
C LEU A 10 -13.48 2.16 -13.45
N HIS A 11 -12.75 2.42 -14.51
CA HIS A 11 -11.36 2.88 -14.43
C HIS A 11 -11.23 4.14 -13.58
N ALA A 12 -12.08 5.13 -13.82
CA ALA A 12 -12.03 6.38 -13.06
C ALA A 12 -12.25 6.17 -11.57
N ILE A 13 -13.17 5.27 -11.20
CA ILE A 13 -13.45 4.93 -9.80
C ILE A 13 -12.26 4.25 -9.16
N ILE A 14 -11.70 3.24 -9.81
CA ILE A 14 -10.57 2.47 -9.29
C ILE A 14 -9.32 3.36 -9.21
N ASP A 15 -9.08 4.16 -10.22
CA ASP A 15 -7.95 5.09 -10.26
C ASP A 15 -8.01 6.08 -9.09
N PHE A 16 -9.20 6.62 -8.82
CA PHE A 16 -9.43 7.51 -7.67
C PHE A 16 -9.12 6.82 -6.35
N ILE A 17 -9.57 5.59 -6.16
CA ILE A 17 -9.32 4.81 -4.95
C ILE A 17 -7.81 4.55 -4.79
N VAL A 18 -7.16 4.10 -5.84
CA VAL A 18 -5.73 3.77 -5.82
C VAL A 18 -4.86 4.99 -5.60
N ASP A 19 -5.23 6.13 -6.20
CA ASP A 19 -4.53 7.40 -5.97
C ASP A 19 -4.58 7.80 -4.49
N GLY A 20 -5.65 7.42 -3.78
CA GLY A 20 -5.78 7.66 -2.35
C GLY A 20 -4.85 6.82 -1.48
N TYR A 21 -4.26 5.76 -2.00
CA TYR A 21 -3.35 4.90 -1.23
C TYR A 21 -1.99 5.55 -0.98
N LEU A 22 -1.48 6.34 -1.93
CA LEU A 22 -0.15 6.92 -1.82
C LEU A 22 0.00 7.86 -0.62
N PRO A 23 -0.93 8.80 -0.34
CA PRO A 23 -0.84 9.62 0.86
C PRO A 23 -0.83 8.80 2.16
N VAL A 24 -1.57 7.69 2.21
CA VAL A 24 -1.59 6.80 3.38
C VAL A 24 -0.23 6.15 3.59
N VAL A 25 0.36 5.62 2.52
CA VAL A 25 1.70 5.00 2.57
C VAL A 25 2.75 6.02 2.97
N GLN A 26 2.69 7.23 2.42
CA GLN A 26 3.62 8.30 2.77
C GLN A 26 3.52 8.70 4.24
N ALA A 27 2.31 8.75 4.79
CA ALA A 27 2.10 9.02 6.21
C ALA A 27 2.71 7.92 7.09
N ILE A 28 2.57 6.66 6.69
CA ILE A 28 3.17 5.52 7.39
C ILE A 28 4.70 5.60 7.29
N GLU A 29 5.22 5.89 6.10
CA GLU A 29 6.66 6.02 5.86
C GLU A 29 7.27 7.09 6.77
N ASP A 30 6.62 8.24 6.90
CA ASP A 30 7.09 9.32 7.78
C ASP A 30 7.19 8.87 9.23
N LYS A 31 6.21 8.09 9.70
CA LYS A 31 6.21 7.53 11.06
C LYS A 31 7.33 6.51 11.25
N VAL A 32 7.56 5.67 10.24
CA VAL A 32 8.64 4.67 10.28
C VAL A 32 10.00 5.35 10.32
N LEU A 33 10.22 6.36 9.49
CA LEU A 33 11.48 7.12 9.45
C LEU A 33 11.75 7.82 10.79
N ALA A 34 10.71 8.41 11.39
CA ALA A 34 10.83 9.05 12.69
C ALA A 34 11.20 8.04 13.79
N MET A 35 10.61 6.86 13.75
CA MET A 35 10.90 5.76 14.67
C MET A 35 12.36 5.29 14.54
N GLU A 36 12.82 5.04 13.31
CA GLU A 36 14.20 4.63 13.06
C GLU A 36 15.21 5.65 13.56
N LYS A 37 14.94 6.92 13.30
CA LYS A 37 15.81 8.02 13.72
C LYS A 37 15.90 8.09 15.25
N HIS A 38 14.80 7.87 15.94
CA HIS A 38 14.77 7.85 17.40
C HIS A 38 15.57 6.66 17.95
N MET A 39 15.44 5.49 17.35
CA MET A 39 16.17 4.27 17.76
C MET A 39 17.69 4.42 17.66
N LEU A 40 18.18 5.24 16.74
CA LEU A 40 19.62 5.47 16.56
C LEU A 40 20.22 6.29 17.68
N VAL A 41 19.44 7.08 18.42
CA VAL A 41 19.93 8.03 19.43
C VAL A 41 19.57 7.67 20.86
N ALA A 42 18.59 6.78 21.07
CA ALA A 42 18.12 6.44 22.41
C ALA A 42 17.50 5.05 22.45
N PHE A 43 17.46 4.46 23.65
CA PHE A 43 16.69 3.24 23.87
C PHE A 43 15.19 3.58 23.82
N LEU A 44 14.42 2.64 23.24
CA LEU A 44 12.98 2.80 23.15
C LEU A 44 12.33 2.53 24.51
N GLU A 45 11.48 3.44 24.93
CA GLU A 45 10.63 3.26 26.10
C GLU A 45 9.46 2.33 25.75
N ARG A 46 8.80 1.82 26.79
CA ARG A 46 7.66 0.89 26.63
C ARG A 46 6.56 1.48 25.77
N GLU A 47 6.27 2.76 25.87
CA GLU A 47 5.26 3.43 25.06
C GLU A 47 5.64 3.50 23.59
N GLU A 48 6.92 3.66 23.31
CA GLU A 48 7.42 3.69 21.93
C GLU A 48 7.36 2.30 21.30
N ILE A 49 7.62 1.25 22.07
CA ILE A 49 7.47 -0.14 21.61
C ILE A 49 6.01 -0.41 21.26
N ARG A 50 5.06 0.10 22.06
CA ARG A 50 3.63 0.00 21.76
C ARG A 50 3.27 0.71 20.46
N ARG A 51 3.90 1.85 20.17
CA ARG A 51 3.71 2.57 18.91
C ARG A 51 4.19 1.76 17.72
N ILE A 52 5.31 1.04 17.87
CA ILE A 52 5.82 0.12 16.84
C ILE A 52 4.80 -0.97 16.55
N PHE A 53 4.21 -1.57 17.58
CA PHE A 53 3.15 -2.57 17.43
C PHE A 53 1.94 -2.02 16.68
N ARG A 54 1.48 -0.83 17.05
CA ARG A 54 0.35 -0.20 16.38
C ARG A 54 0.64 0.09 14.93
N LEU A 55 1.83 0.57 14.64
CA LEU A 55 2.27 0.88 13.29
C LEU A 55 2.35 -0.39 12.44
N ARG A 56 2.89 -1.47 12.99
CA ARG A 56 2.93 -2.78 12.33
C ARG A 56 1.52 -3.27 12.00
N ARG A 57 0.61 -3.12 12.95
CA ARG A 57 -0.78 -3.51 12.73
C ARG A 57 -1.43 -2.71 11.61
N GLN A 58 -1.20 -1.40 11.55
CA GLN A 58 -1.69 -0.54 10.48
C GLN A 58 -1.18 -0.99 9.12
N VAL A 59 0.10 -1.32 9.02
CA VAL A 59 0.72 -1.80 7.79
C VAL A 59 0.09 -3.13 7.34
N ILE A 60 -0.09 -4.06 8.25
CA ILE A 60 -0.71 -5.36 7.94
C ILE A 60 -2.14 -5.18 7.46
N LEU A 61 -2.93 -4.32 8.10
CA LEU A 61 -4.30 -4.04 7.70
C LEU A 61 -4.34 -3.39 6.31
N PHE A 62 -3.40 -2.51 6.03
CA PHE A 62 -3.30 -1.86 4.73
C PHE A 62 -2.94 -2.87 3.63
N GLN A 63 -2.04 -3.80 3.90
CA GLN A 63 -1.72 -4.89 2.97
C GLN A 63 -2.95 -5.74 2.63
N ARG A 64 -3.82 -5.97 3.60
CA ARG A 64 -5.07 -6.72 3.38
C ARG A 64 -6.06 -5.97 2.47
N ILE A 65 -5.97 -4.66 2.41
CA ILE A 65 -6.77 -3.84 1.49
C ILE A 65 -6.15 -3.85 0.10
N LEU A 66 -4.83 -3.75 0.02
CA LEU A 66 -4.11 -3.66 -1.25
C LEU A 66 -4.17 -4.95 -2.07
N HIS A 67 -4.06 -6.10 -1.42
CA HIS A 67 -3.97 -7.37 -2.13
C HIS A 67 -5.19 -7.66 -3.01
N PRO A 68 -6.44 -7.57 -2.54
CA PRO A 68 -7.62 -7.74 -3.39
C PRO A 68 -7.70 -6.73 -4.52
N MET A 69 -7.29 -5.49 -4.28
CA MET A 69 -7.27 -4.46 -5.33
C MET A 69 -6.28 -4.83 -6.43
N SER A 70 -5.11 -5.35 -6.06
CA SER A 70 -4.12 -5.85 -7.01
C SER A 70 -4.68 -6.96 -7.88
N GLU A 71 -5.41 -7.91 -7.28
CA GLU A 71 -6.05 -9.00 -8.01
C GLU A 71 -7.11 -8.49 -8.99
N VAL A 72 -7.97 -7.57 -8.55
CA VAL A 72 -8.99 -6.97 -9.40
C VAL A 72 -8.36 -6.23 -10.56
N ALA A 73 -7.37 -5.37 -10.29
CA ALA A 73 -6.68 -4.61 -11.32
C ALA A 73 -5.99 -5.53 -12.33
N SER A 74 -5.38 -6.62 -11.86
CA SER A 74 -4.74 -7.62 -12.73
C SER A 74 -5.75 -8.28 -13.66
N LYS A 75 -6.90 -8.66 -13.14
CA LYS A 75 -7.97 -9.27 -13.96
C LYS A 75 -8.51 -8.31 -15.01
N LEU A 76 -8.72 -7.05 -14.63
CA LEU A 76 -9.21 -6.02 -15.56
C LEU A 76 -8.20 -5.71 -16.65
N ALA A 77 -6.91 -5.76 -16.33
CA ALA A 77 -5.84 -5.47 -17.28
C ALA A 77 -5.55 -6.63 -18.24
N ASN A 78 -5.70 -7.88 -17.78
CA ASN A 78 -5.18 -9.06 -18.49
C ASN A 78 -6.22 -10.02 -19.02
N LEU A 79 -7.44 -10.03 -18.45
CA LEU A 79 -8.49 -10.95 -18.92
C LEU A 79 -9.36 -10.32 -19.99
N ASP A 80 -9.86 -11.17 -20.91
CA ASP A 80 -10.85 -10.76 -21.90
C ASP A 80 -12.23 -10.83 -21.28
N LEU A 81 -12.71 -9.69 -20.82
CA LEU A 81 -14.02 -9.55 -20.18
C LEU A 81 -14.98 -8.87 -21.15
N PRO A 82 -16.25 -9.34 -21.22
CA PRO A 82 -17.22 -8.79 -22.19
C PRO A 82 -17.50 -7.30 -21.99
N CYS A 83 -17.37 -6.80 -20.75
CA CYS A 83 -17.66 -5.41 -20.42
C CYS A 83 -16.45 -4.49 -20.54
N ILE A 84 -15.25 -5.03 -20.84
CA ILE A 84 -14.00 -4.27 -20.91
C ILE A 84 -13.51 -4.26 -22.35
N ASP A 85 -13.46 -3.07 -22.94
CA ASP A 85 -12.91 -2.86 -24.28
C ASP A 85 -11.38 -3.04 -24.24
N ASP A 86 -10.81 -3.59 -25.33
CA ASP A 86 -9.36 -3.72 -25.46
C ASP A 86 -8.64 -2.37 -25.38
N HIS A 87 -9.29 -1.30 -25.84
CA HIS A 87 -8.73 0.06 -25.74
C HIS A 87 -8.66 0.57 -24.30
N ALA A 88 -9.45 0.02 -23.38
CA ALA A 88 -9.43 0.40 -21.97
C ALA A 88 -8.34 -0.36 -21.18
N LYS A 89 -7.87 -1.51 -21.67
CA LYS A 89 -6.88 -2.32 -20.98
C LYS A 89 -5.60 -1.58 -20.58
N PRO A 90 -5.01 -0.71 -21.41
CA PRO A 90 -3.82 0.05 -21.00
C PRO A 90 -4.05 0.91 -19.77
N TYR A 91 -5.24 1.47 -19.61
CA TYR A 91 -5.61 2.27 -18.43
C TYR A 91 -5.64 1.41 -17.17
N PHE A 92 -6.15 0.19 -17.26
CA PHE A 92 -6.15 -0.75 -16.13
C PHE A 92 -4.75 -1.27 -15.81
N ARG A 93 -3.87 -1.40 -16.82
CA ARG A 93 -2.46 -1.73 -16.58
C ARG A 93 -1.74 -0.65 -15.80
N ASP A 94 -2.03 0.61 -16.09
CA ASP A 94 -1.46 1.74 -15.33
C ASP A 94 -1.90 1.69 -13.87
N VAL A 95 -3.18 1.39 -13.62
CA VAL A 95 -3.71 1.20 -12.26
C VAL A 95 -3.00 0.04 -11.57
N LEU A 96 -2.85 -1.09 -12.26
CA LEU A 96 -2.16 -2.26 -11.73
C LEU A 96 -0.72 -1.95 -11.33
N ASP A 97 0.00 -1.25 -12.20
CA ASP A 97 1.39 -0.86 -11.93
C ASP A 97 1.48 0.04 -10.70
N HIS A 98 0.51 0.94 -10.55
CA HIS A 98 0.44 1.84 -9.39
C HIS A 98 0.18 1.07 -8.10
N VAL A 99 -0.77 0.14 -8.11
CA VAL A 99 -1.08 -0.72 -6.95
C VAL A 99 0.15 -1.54 -6.56
N ARG A 100 0.82 -2.15 -7.53
CA ARG A 100 2.02 -2.96 -7.29
C ARG A 100 3.14 -2.15 -6.68
N ARG A 101 3.30 -0.91 -7.10
CA ARG A 101 4.29 0.01 -6.52
C ARG A 101 3.97 0.29 -5.06
N VAL A 102 2.71 0.57 -4.75
CA VAL A 102 2.26 0.80 -3.38
C VAL A 102 2.46 -0.45 -2.52
N GLU A 103 2.12 -1.63 -3.04
CA GLU A 103 2.34 -2.90 -2.35
C GLU A 103 3.81 -3.11 -2.01
N SER A 104 4.69 -2.80 -2.96
CA SER A 104 6.15 -2.94 -2.77
C SER A 104 6.65 -2.00 -1.67
N MET A 105 6.18 -0.75 -1.66
CA MET A 105 6.52 0.22 -0.63
C MET A 105 6.06 -0.25 0.76
N VAL A 106 4.84 -0.72 0.86
CA VAL A 106 4.27 -1.21 2.12
C VAL A 106 5.01 -2.44 2.63
N SER A 107 5.38 -3.35 1.74
CA SER A 107 6.17 -4.54 2.07
C SER A 107 7.53 -4.16 2.65
N GLY A 108 8.20 -3.19 2.03
CA GLY A 108 9.48 -2.66 2.53
C GLY A 108 9.33 -2.03 3.91
N LEU A 109 8.29 -1.26 4.14
CA LEU A 109 8.01 -0.65 5.44
C LEU A 109 7.75 -1.71 6.52
N ARG A 110 7.03 -2.77 6.17
CA ARG A 110 6.78 -3.88 7.09
C ARG A 110 8.07 -4.56 7.53
N GLU A 111 9.00 -4.76 6.60
CA GLU A 111 10.31 -5.34 6.92
C GLU A 111 11.10 -4.45 7.89
N VAL A 112 11.10 -3.14 7.66
CA VAL A 112 11.78 -2.19 8.56
C VAL A 112 11.16 -2.23 9.96
N ILE A 113 9.83 -2.23 10.05
CA ILE A 113 9.13 -2.29 11.32
C ILE A 113 9.44 -3.60 12.07
N THR A 114 9.45 -4.72 11.35
CA THR A 114 9.76 -6.03 11.93
C THR A 114 11.20 -6.06 12.47
N SER A 115 12.15 -5.53 11.71
CA SER A 115 13.54 -5.45 12.14
C SER A 115 13.71 -4.55 13.37
N ALA A 116 13.00 -3.45 13.40
CA ALA A 116 13.01 -2.53 14.54
C ALA A 116 12.45 -3.20 15.81
N PHE A 117 11.37 -3.96 15.65
CA PHE A 117 10.76 -4.70 16.75
C PHE A 117 11.69 -5.77 17.32
N GLU A 118 12.34 -6.52 16.43
CA GLU A 118 13.32 -7.55 16.82
C GLU A 118 14.51 -6.92 17.56
N ALA A 119 15.02 -5.80 17.04
CA ALA A 119 16.11 -5.06 17.69
C ALA A 119 15.71 -4.57 19.08
N SER A 120 14.48 -4.09 19.24
CA SER A 120 13.96 -3.65 20.55
C SER A 120 13.92 -4.80 21.57
N ASN A 121 13.51 -5.98 21.13
CA ASN A 121 13.46 -7.17 22.00
C ASN A 121 14.84 -7.62 22.42
N LEU A 122 15.84 -7.50 21.56
CA LEU A 122 17.22 -7.88 21.88
C LEU A 122 17.88 -6.94 22.89
N LEU A 123 17.43 -5.68 22.96
CA LEU A 123 17.97 -4.68 23.87
C LEU A 123 17.35 -4.73 25.27
N GLU A 124 16.26 -5.42 25.42
CA GLU A 124 15.64 -5.69 26.73
C GLU A 124 16.32 -6.86 27.44
#